data_d35eab0e458d679b90e6383c4582e380
#
_entry.id   d35eab0e458d679b90e6383c4582e380
#
_cell.length_a   1.000
_cell.length_b   1.000
_cell.length_c   1.000
_cell.angle_alpha   90.00
_cell.angle_beta   90.00
_cell.angle_gamma   90.00
#
_symmetry.space_group_name_H-M   'P 1'
#
loop_
_entity.id
_entity.type
_entity.pdbx_description
1 polymer ?
#
loop_
_entity_poly.entity_id
_entity_poly.type
_entity_poly.pdbx_seq_one_letter_code
_entity_poly.pdbx_strand_id
1 'polypeptide(L)'
;MDRRTFLSLGAGAGTLSLLPNGWSQEKAVSAEMTDEQIKAIAKGLEWLARNQGRSGAVGTTSQVAFTAVAGLAWLAGGNTPTRGKYASNVKSALRFMLRCSGKNGYINEVAGRGMGGSGMHGHGYGLLFLAETLGMCGDIQEDSLNDEAIKDAVTRAIKVTEKAQDPSGGWTYDPSPNGHEGSVTVTQVEALRAARNVGIAVSKPCVEKGISYIKKSTCADGTIMYQLGGGGGGSYALTAAGACVYAMFGIYDTKESKLCMKALMNFIKTGAQNNFDSYSHFYAGQACFFMKSQDEKFWTEGYPLVRKALLASQDKGSGGWLQDGYGGAYGTACATLVLQIPFRLLPIFQD
;
A
#
# COMPACT_ATOMS: atom_id res chain seq x y z
N MET A 1 5.38 21.81 1.18
CA MET A 1 6.74 21.52 1.67
C MET A 1 7.46 20.73 0.59
N ASP A 2 8.67 21.11 0.19
CA ASP A 2 9.41 20.39 -0.85
C ASP A 2 9.81 18.98 -0.33
N ARG A 3 9.72 17.97 -1.22
CA ARG A 3 10.08 16.57 -0.94
C ARG A 3 11.50 16.40 -0.37
N ARG A 4 12.44 17.27 -0.78
CA ARG A 4 13.82 17.28 -0.26
C ARG A 4 13.89 17.72 1.21
N THR A 5 13.11 18.71 1.59
CA THR A 5 13.00 19.21 2.97
C THR A 5 12.39 18.15 3.89
N PHE A 6 11.40 17.38 3.39
CA PHE A 6 10.77 16.30 4.11
C PHE A 6 11.75 15.14 4.41
N LEU A 7 12.57 14.75 3.42
CA LEU A 7 13.56 13.66 3.58
C LEU A 7 14.69 14.01 4.55
N SER A 8 14.94 15.29 4.81
CA SER A 8 15.94 15.73 5.80
C SER A 8 15.47 15.60 7.26
N LEU A 9 14.15 15.48 7.50
CA LEU A 9 13.54 15.39 8.82
C LEU A 9 13.39 13.95 9.35
N GLY A 10 13.53 12.92 8.49
CA GLY A 10 13.31 11.51 8.83
C GLY A 10 14.50 10.76 9.47
N ALA A 11 15.57 11.42 9.91
CA ALA A 11 16.75 10.77 10.47
C ALA A 11 16.72 10.71 12.01
N GLY A 12 16.08 9.67 12.57
CA GLY A 12 16.26 9.44 14.00
C GLY A 12 15.26 8.50 14.65
N ALA A 13 15.48 7.20 14.56
CA ALA A 13 14.93 6.24 15.53
C ALA A 13 15.85 6.18 16.76
N GLY A 14 16.04 7.30 17.38
CA GLY A 14 16.83 7.46 18.61
C GLY A 14 16.70 8.91 19.05
N THR A 15 15.80 9.16 20.01
CA THR A 15 15.47 10.46 20.59
C THR A 15 14.55 11.35 19.75
N LEU A 16 13.32 11.46 20.22
CA LEU A 16 12.26 12.42 19.83
C LEU A 16 12.62 13.90 20.16
N SER A 17 13.87 14.29 20.11
CA SER A 17 14.31 15.58 20.69
C SER A 17 14.94 16.59 19.74
N LEU A 18 14.86 16.42 18.41
CA LEU A 18 15.48 17.37 17.46
C LEU A 18 14.57 17.80 16.30
N LEU A 19 13.35 18.29 16.62
CA LEU A 19 12.58 19.10 15.69
C LEU A 19 12.52 20.55 16.23
N PRO A 20 12.60 21.58 15.36
CA PRO A 20 12.56 22.96 15.81
C PRO A 20 11.26 23.31 16.53
N ASN A 21 11.33 24.06 17.61
CA ASN A 21 10.18 24.58 18.37
C ASN A 21 9.19 25.27 17.44
N GLY A 22 7.98 24.70 17.29
CA GLY A 22 6.91 25.34 16.52
C GLY A 22 5.87 24.42 15.87
N TRP A 23 6.02 23.10 15.94
CA TRP A 23 5.14 22.18 15.24
C TRP A 23 4.10 21.55 16.18
N SER A 24 2.84 22.00 16.02
CA SER A 24 1.66 21.36 16.62
C SER A 24 1.45 19.89 16.18
N GLN A 25 2.13 19.47 15.11
CA GLN A 25 2.07 18.10 14.59
C GLN A 25 2.72 17.04 15.51
N GLU A 26 3.81 17.34 16.21
CA GLU A 26 4.45 16.36 17.10
C GLU A 26 3.56 15.91 18.26
N LYS A 27 2.81 16.87 18.85
CA LYS A 27 1.82 16.56 19.89
C LYS A 27 0.63 15.76 19.36
N ALA A 28 0.19 16.04 18.13
CA ALA A 28 -0.91 15.31 17.49
C ALA A 28 -0.49 13.87 17.16
N VAL A 29 0.70 13.64 16.59
CA VAL A 29 1.22 12.28 16.28
C VAL A 29 1.40 11.46 17.56
N SER A 30 1.96 12.04 18.63
CA SER A 30 2.15 11.33 19.90
C SER A 30 0.82 10.96 20.57
N ALA A 31 -0.24 11.76 20.40
CA ALA A 31 -1.58 11.45 20.91
C ALA A 31 -2.28 10.33 20.12
N GLU A 32 -1.94 10.17 18.84
CA GLU A 32 -2.49 9.13 17.98
C GLU A 32 -1.80 7.76 18.14
N MET A 33 -0.56 7.72 18.66
CA MET A 33 0.29 6.53 18.78
C MET A 33 0.34 6.02 20.21
N THR A 34 0.28 4.71 20.38
CA THR A 34 0.47 4.06 21.69
C THR A 34 1.86 3.41 21.78
N ASP A 35 2.40 3.28 23.00
CA ASP A 35 3.67 2.56 23.22
C ASP A 35 3.62 1.11 22.71
N GLU A 36 2.47 0.44 22.85
CA GLU A 36 2.25 -0.90 22.32
C GLU A 36 2.36 -0.91 20.80
N GLN A 37 1.75 0.06 20.12
CA GLN A 37 1.83 0.21 18.67
C GLN A 37 3.27 0.45 18.21
N ILE A 38 4.01 1.33 18.87
CA ILE A 38 5.42 1.62 18.55
C ILE A 38 6.28 0.34 18.68
N LYS A 39 6.09 -0.41 19.77
CA LYS A 39 6.79 -1.69 19.99
C LYS A 39 6.40 -2.74 18.94
N ALA A 40 5.14 -2.80 18.56
CA ALA A 40 4.66 -3.72 17.54
C ALA A 40 5.27 -3.41 16.16
N ILE A 41 5.31 -2.13 15.77
CA ILE A 41 5.98 -1.66 14.56
C ILE A 41 7.46 -2.06 14.54
N ALA A 42 8.18 -1.77 15.62
CA ALA A 42 9.61 -2.10 15.71
C ALA A 42 9.89 -3.60 15.53
N LYS A 43 9.06 -4.47 16.14
CA LYS A 43 9.15 -5.93 15.97
C LYS A 43 8.80 -6.38 14.55
N GLY A 44 7.77 -5.78 13.93
CA GLY A 44 7.39 -6.08 12.56
C GLY A 44 8.47 -5.71 11.55
N LEU A 45 9.03 -4.51 11.64
CA LEU A 45 10.15 -4.08 10.79
C LEU A 45 11.38 -4.97 10.94
N GLU A 46 11.70 -5.38 12.16
CA GLU A 46 12.79 -6.29 12.44
C GLU A 46 12.53 -7.69 11.89
N TRP A 47 11.29 -8.18 12.00
CA TRP A 47 10.88 -9.46 11.44
C TRP A 47 11.05 -9.46 9.92
N LEU A 48 10.58 -8.43 9.22
CA LEU A 48 10.76 -8.28 7.78
C LEU A 48 12.23 -8.27 7.38
N ALA A 49 13.07 -7.53 8.13
CA ALA A 49 14.50 -7.45 7.84
C ALA A 49 15.21 -8.81 7.98
N ARG A 50 14.88 -9.58 9.01
CA ARG A 50 15.44 -10.93 9.21
C ARG A 50 14.96 -11.96 8.19
N ASN A 51 13.78 -11.72 7.59
CA ASN A 51 13.18 -12.61 6.59
C ASN A 51 13.40 -12.15 5.14
N GLN A 52 14.20 -11.09 4.93
CA GLN A 52 14.62 -10.68 3.60
C GLN A 52 15.74 -11.60 3.08
N GLY A 53 15.53 -12.22 1.93
CA GLY A 53 16.51 -13.09 1.29
C GLY A 53 17.70 -12.32 0.69
N ARG A 54 18.77 -13.05 0.37
CA ARG A 54 19.98 -12.49 -0.28
C ARG A 54 19.70 -11.80 -1.63
N SER A 55 18.65 -12.21 -2.31
CA SER A 55 18.17 -11.55 -3.54
C SER A 55 17.56 -10.16 -3.31
N GLY A 56 17.28 -9.80 -2.06
CA GLY A 56 16.51 -8.62 -1.68
C GLY A 56 15.00 -8.86 -1.60
N ALA A 57 14.54 -10.05 -2.01
CA ALA A 57 13.12 -10.42 -1.92
C ALA A 57 12.69 -10.73 -0.50
N VAL A 58 11.42 -10.49 -0.19
CA VAL A 58 10.73 -10.92 1.03
C VAL A 58 9.70 -11.98 0.66
N GLY A 59 9.68 -13.09 1.43
CA GLY A 59 8.79 -14.21 1.13
C GLY A 59 9.33 -15.19 0.10
N THR A 60 8.64 -16.32 -0.05
CA THR A 60 9.02 -17.42 -0.96
C THR A 60 8.08 -17.54 -2.16
N THR A 61 6.90 -16.93 -2.08
CA THR A 61 5.88 -16.86 -3.12
C THR A 61 5.50 -15.40 -3.35
N SER A 62 4.95 -15.05 -4.50
CA SER A 62 4.52 -13.67 -4.82
C SER A 62 5.55 -12.62 -4.40
N GLN A 63 6.82 -12.92 -4.66
CA GLN A 63 7.95 -12.15 -4.11
C GLN A 63 7.90 -10.67 -4.50
N VAL A 64 7.42 -10.33 -5.70
CA VAL A 64 7.28 -8.93 -6.14
C VAL A 64 6.29 -8.19 -5.24
N ALA A 65 5.09 -8.75 -5.03
CA ALA A 65 4.07 -8.12 -4.18
C ALA A 65 4.56 -7.96 -2.73
N PHE A 66 5.07 -9.05 -2.15
CA PHE A 66 5.48 -9.05 -0.73
C PHE A 66 6.69 -8.15 -0.47
N THR A 67 7.66 -8.14 -1.39
CA THR A 67 8.82 -7.24 -1.29
C THR A 67 8.42 -5.77 -1.45
N ALA A 68 7.47 -5.47 -2.34
CA ALA A 68 6.97 -4.12 -2.52
C ALA A 68 6.31 -3.58 -1.24
N VAL A 69 5.39 -4.36 -0.64
CA VAL A 69 4.70 -3.93 0.59
C VAL A 69 5.67 -3.88 1.78
N ALA A 70 6.65 -4.80 1.88
CA ALA A 70 7.71 -4.73 2.89
C ALA A 70 8.60 -3.47 2.70
N GLY A 71 8.93 -3.13 1.46
CA GLY A 71 9.61 -1.89 1.10
C GLY A 71 8.86 -0.65 1.57
N LEU A 72 7.55 -0.60 1.31
CA LEU A 72 6.67 0.46 1.78
C LEU A 72 6.63 0.52 3.32
N ALA A 73 6.62 -0.63 4.02
CA ALA A 73 6.65 -0.66 5.49
C ALA A 73 7.94 -0.08 6.04
N TRP A 74 9.11 -0.37 5.44
CA TRP A 74 10.38 0.27 5.86
C TRP A 74 10.39 1.76 5.55
N LEU A 75 9.89 2.20 4.38
CA LEU A 75 9.77 3.62 4.03
C LEU A 75 8.85 4.35 5.03
N ALA A 76 7.70 3.77 5.37
CA ALA A 76 6.77 4.32 6.34
C ALA A 76 7.38 4.46 7.75
N GLY A 77 8.40 3.65 8.07
CA GLY A 77 9.21 3.76 9.28
C GLY A 77 10.33 4.80 9.19
N GLY A 78 10.35 5.65 8.17
CA GLY A 78 11.34 6.71 7.99
C GLY A 78 12.68 6.25 7.40
N ASN A 79 12.74 5.03 6.85
CA ASN A 79 13.94 4.55 6.18
C ASN A 79 13.91 4.89 4.69
N THR A 80 15.05 5.18 4.11
CA THR A 80 15.24 5.38 2.66
C THR A 80 16.36 4.47 2.17
N PRO A 81 16.61 4.35 0.86
CA PRO A 81 17.76 3.57 0.38
C PRO A 81 19.11 4.04 0.93
N THR A 82 19.20 5.27 1.46
CA THR A 82 20.43 5.90 1.93
C THR A 82 20.45 6.19 3.43
N ARG A 83 19.33 6.11 4.14
CA ARG A 83 19.20 6.54 5.55
C ARG A 83 18.31 5.61 6.36
N GLY A 84 18.58 5.54 7.67
CA GLY A 84 17.81 4.80 8.65
C GLY A 84 18.34 3.40 8.92
N LYS A 85 17.81 2.78 9.97
CA LYS A 85 18.21 1.43 10.45
C LYS A 85 18.08 0.37 9.36
N TYR A 86 17.06 0.48 8.50
CA TYR A 86 16.73 -0.49 7.46
C TYR A 86 17.08 0.00 6.05
N ALA A 87 18.00 0.97 5.92
CA ALA A 87 18.43 1.50 4.63
C ALA A 87 18.94 0.41 3.67
N SER A 88 19.73 -0.53 4.18
CA SER A 88 20.24 -1.67 3.41
C SER A 88 19.11 -2.60 2.94
N ASN A 89 18.04 -2.78 3.74
CA ASN A 89 16.88 -3.57 3.37
C ASN A 89 16.06 -2.89 2.26
N VAL A 90 15.79 -1.58 2.41
CA VAL A 90 15.12 -0.77 1.36
C VAL A 90 15.92 -0.82 0.05
N LYS A 91 17.24 -0.62 0.13
CA LYS A 91 18.14 -0.67 -1.03
C LYS A 91 18.12 -2.04 -1.71
N SER A 92 18.12 -3.14 -0.94
CA SER A 92 18.04 -4.49 -1.48
C SER A 92 16.69 -4.81 -2.10
N ALA A 93 15.58 -4.37 -1.47
CA ALA A 93 14.23 -4.48 -2.04
C ALA A 93 14.10 -3.70 -3.35
N LEU A 94 14.65 -2.48 -3.40
CA LEU A 94 14.64 -1.65 -4.60
C LEU A 94 15.43 -2.30 -5.75
N ARG A 95 16.64 -2.83 -5.48
CA ARG A 95 17.41 -3.61 -6.49
C ARG A 95 16.61 -4.81 -6.99
N PHE A 96 15.97 -5.55 -6.10
CA PHE A 96 15.12 -6.66 -6.47
C PHE A 96 14.01 -6.19 -7.41
N MET A 97 13.30 -5.13 -7.05
CA MET A 97 12.18 -4.61 -7.84
C MET A 97 12.60 -4.12 -9.22
N LEU A 98 13.73 -3.41 -9.32
CA LEU A 98 14.28 -2.96 -10.61
C LEU A 98 14.70 -4.14 -11.50
N ARG A 99 15.26 -5.22 -10.93
CA ARG A 99 15.55 -6.46 -11.71
C ARG A 99 14.28 -7.15 -12.21
N CYS A 100 13.18 -7.08 -11.43
CA CYS A 100 11.89 -7.63 -11.83
C CYS A 100 11.15 -6.76 -12.85
N SER A 101 11.58 -5.51 -13.02
CA SER A 101 11.03 -4.60 -14.03
C SER A 101 11.57 -4.96 -15.42
N GLY A 102 10.80 -5.73 -16.17
CA GLY A 102 11.14 -6.18 -17.52
C GLY A 102 11.32 -5.01 -18.51
N LYS A 103 12.01 -5.27 -19.64
CA LYS A 103 12.15 -4.28 -20.72
C LYS A 103 10.81 -3.80 -21.29
N ASN A 104 9.79 -4.66 -21.22
CA ASN A 104 8.41 -4.35 -21.60
C ASN A 104 7.66 -3.52 -20.57
N GLY A 105 8.27 -3.24 -19.40
CA GLY A 105 7.65 -2.50 -18.30
C GLY A 105 6.83 -3.34 -17.32
N TYR A 106 6.62 -4.62 -17.59
CA TYR A 106 5.91 -5.49 -16.66
C TYR A 106 6.80 -5.85 -15.48
N ILE A 107 6.39 -5.49 -14.28
CA ILE A 107 7.08 -5.82 -13.04
C ILE A 107 6.58 -7.19 -12.58
N ASN A 108 7.38 -8.21 -12.81
CA ASN A 108 7.04 -9.59 -12.47
C ASN A 108 8.30 -10.37 -12.09
N GLU A 109 8.11 -11.50 -11.43
CA GLU A 109 9.20 -12.36 -11.03
C GLU A 109 9.98 -12.88 -12.26
N VAL A 110 11.31 -12.78 -12.18
CA VAL A 110 12.19 -13.26 -13.26
C VAL A 110 12.18 -14.78 -13.27
N ALA A 111 11.90 -15.35 -14.45
CA ALA A 111 11.92 -16.77 -14.78
C ALA A 111 10.75 -17.60 -14.23
N GLY A 112 9.64 -17.63 -14.94
CA GLY A 112 8.78 -18.81 -15.20
C GLY A 112 8.16 -19.52 -14.00
N ARG A 113 8.36 -19.04 -12.81
CA ARG A 113 7.69 -19.50 -11.59
C ARG A 113 6.71 -18.43 -11.12
N GLY A 114 5.95 -17.92 -12.05
CA GLY A 114 4.76 -17.13 -11.76
C GLY A 114 3.88 -17.96 -10.85
N MET A 115 4.01 -17.70 -9.58
CA MET A 115 3.22 -18.39 -8.59
C MET A 115 1.79 -17.90 -8.65
N GLY A 116 0.94 -18.84 -8.93
CA GLY A 116 -0.44 -18.84 -8.51
C GLY A 116 -1.14 -17.50 -8.67
N GLY A 117 -1.26 -17.08 -9.88
CA GLY A 117 -2.49 -16.46 -10.23
C GLY A 117 -2.54 -14.95 -10.29
N SER A 118 -1.64 -14.13 -9.75
CA SER A 118 -1.85 -12.69 -9.87
C SER A 118 -0.58 -11.88 -10.03
N GLY A 119 0.00 -11.96 -11.21
CA GLY A 119 1.14 -11.12 -11.58
C GLY A 119 0.82 -9.63 -11.54
N MET A 120 -0.42 -9.23 -11.83
CA MET A 120 -0.84 -7.83 -11.80
C MET A 120 -0.97 -7.26 -10.38
N HIS A 121 -1.24 -8.05 -9.32
CA HIS A 121 -1.07 -7.56 -7.95
C HIS A 121 0.39 -7.19 -7.68
N GLY A 122 1.32 -8.08 -8.05
CA GLY A 122 2.75 -7.80 -7.95
C GLY A 122 3.15 -6.55 -8.71
N HIS A 123 2.69 -6.43 -9.94
CA HIS A 123 2.94 -5.26 -10.78
C HIS A 123 2.45 -3.95 -10.14
N GLY A 124 1.20 -3.92 -9.64
CA GLY A 124 0.64 -2.74 -9.01
C GLY A 124 1.38 -2.34 -7.73
N TYR A 125 1.62 -3.28 -6.81
CA TYR A 125 2.40 -2.99 -5.61
C TYR A 125 3.85 -2.62 -5.94
N GLY A 126 4.47 -3.25 -6.94
CA GLY A 126 5.81 -2.91 -7.41
C GLY A 126 5.88 -1.49 -7.96
N LEU A 127 4.90 -1.10 -8.78
CA LEU A 127 4.77 0.27 -9.31
C LEU A 127 4.57 1.27 -8.17
N LEU A 128 3.71 0.96 -7.18
CA LEU A 128 3.50 1.78 -5.99
C LEU A 128 4.81 1.99 -5.23
N PHE A 129 5.54 0.91 -4.91
CA PHE A 129 6.79 1.00 -4.16
C PHE A 129 7.87 1.80 -4.92
N LEU A 130 8.02 1.58 -6.22
CA LEU A 130 8.97 2.36 -7.05
C LEU A 130 8.59 3.84 -7.08
N ALA A 131 7.30 4.16 -7.24
CA ALA A 131 6.83 5.55 -7.21
C ALA A 131 7.10 6.21 -5.86
N GLU A 132 6.80 5.53 -4.74
CA GLU A 132 7.06 6.04 -3.39
C GLU A 132 8.55 6.22 -3.08
N THR A 133 9.43 5.47 -3.76
CA THR A 133 10.90 5.55 -3.57
C THR A 133 11.57 6.59 -4.47
N LEU A 134 10.90 7.07 -5.52
CA LEU A 134 11.46 8.03 -6.48
C LEU A 134 11.89 9.33 -5.79
N GLY A 135 13.13 9.74 -6.03
CA GLY A 135 13.76 10.91 -5.39
C GLY A 135 14.41 10.61 -4.04
N MET A 136 14.52 9.33 -3.64
CA MET A 136 15.13 8.93 -2.37
C MET A 136 16.52 8.29 -2.52
N CYS A 137 17.01 8.10 -3.74
CA CYS A 137 18.31 7.46 -3.96
C CYS A 137 19.51 8.35 -3.64
N GLY A 138 19.34 9.68 -3.70
CA GLY A 138 20.42 10.63 -3.38
C GLY A 138 21.69 10.35 -4.17
N ASP A 139 22.82 10.23 -3.47
CA ASP A 139 24.14 10.04 -4.05
C ASP A 139 24.56 8.56 -4.20
N ILE A 140 23.61 7.64 -4.40
CA ILE A 140 23.95 6.24 -4.66
C ILE A 140 24.72 6.18 -5.98
N GLN A 141 25.98 5.72 -5.90
CA GLN A 141 26.89 5.57 -7.06
C GLN A 141 26.77 4.17 -7.67
N GLU A 142 25.57 3.80 -8.10
CA GLU A 142 25.29 2.53 -8.77
C GLU A 142 24.49 2.80 -10.03
N ASP A 143 25.01 2.48 -11.21
CA ASP A 143 24.41 2.78 -12.53
C ASP A 143 22.98 2.24 -12.68
N SER A 144 22.67 1.13 -12.03
CA SER A 144 21.36 0.48 -12.08
C SER A 144 20.43 0.83 -10.91
N LEU A 145 20.88 1.66 -9.97
CA LEU A 145 20.15 2.00 -8.75
C LEU A 145 20.22 3.51 -8.48
N ASN A 146 19.48 4.26 -9.24
CA ASN A 146 19.37 5.71 -9.12
C ASN A 146 17.94 6.16 -9.46
N ASP A 147 17.64 7.44 -9.24
CA ASP A 147 16.31 8.00 -9.49
C ASP A 147 15.91 7.97 -10.97
N GLU A 148 16.86 8.02 -11.90
CA GLU A 148 16.58 7.91 -13.34
C GLU A 148 16.11 6.49 -13.71
N ALA A 149 16.79 5.46 -13.22
CA ALA A 149 16.39 4.06 -13.42
C ALA A 149 15.02 3.77 -12.82
N ILE A 150 14.70 4.34 -11.63
CA ILE A 150 13.37 4.21 -11.02
C ILE A 150 12.33 4.92 -11.88
N LYS A 151 12.59 6.14 -12.32
CA LYS A 151 11.67 6.93 -13.16
C LYS A 151 11.37 6.22 -14.48
N ASP A 152 12.39 5.64 -15.11
CA ASP A 152 12.21 4.85 -16.33
C ASP A 152 11.36 3.60 -16.08
N ALA A 153 11.64 2.85 -15.01
CA ALA A 153 10.86 1.68 -14.62
C ALA A 153 9.39 2.02 -14.33
N VAL A 154 9.11 3.09 -13.56
CA VAL A 154 7.76 3.58 -13.30
C VAL A 154 7.05 3.99 -14.59
N THR A 155 7.73 4.74 -15.46
CA THR A 155 7.16 5.19 -16.74
C THR A 155 6.77 4.04 -17.64
N ARG A 156 7.60 2.99 -17.72
CA ARG A 156 7.29 1.79 -18.49
C ARG A 156 6.18 0.96 -17.86
N ALA A 157 6.17 0.85 -16.52
CA ALA A 157 5.14 0.11 -15.79
C ALA A 157 3.75 0.74 -15.95
N ILE A 158 3.63 2.08 -15.93
CA ILE A 158 2.37 2.79 -16.20
C ILE A 158 1.80 2.37 -17.57
N LYS A 159 2.64 2.28 -18.60
CA LYS A 159 2.18 1.88 -19.95
C LYS A 159 1.63 0.45 -19.97
N VAL A 160 2.18 -0.46 -19.18
CA VAL A 160 1.63 -1.81 -19.03
C VAL A 160 0.27 -1.75 -18.34
N THR A 161 0.16 -1.04 -17.22
CA THR A 161 -1.11 -0.85 -16.52
C THR A 161 -2.19 -0.27 -17.46
N GLU A 162 -1.88 0.79 -18.19
CA GLU A 162 -2.84 1.44 -19.11
C GLU A 162 -3.29 0.49 -20.25
N LYS A 163 -2.36 -0.29 -20.80
CA LYS A 163 -2.65 -1.25 -21.88
C LYS A 163 -3.47 -2.46 -21.41
N ALA A 164 -3.28 -2.87 -20.15
CA ALA A 164 -3.93 -4.04 -19.57
C ALA A 164 -5.35 -3.74 -19.08
N GLN A 165 -5.81 -2.49 -19.16
CA GLN A 165 -7.16 -2.13 -18.68
C GLN A 165 -8.24 -2.73 -19.60
N ASP A 166 -9.13 -3.53 -19.00
CA ASP A 166 -10.32 -4.08 -19.65
C ASP A 166 -11.31 -2.97 -20.06
N PRO A 167 -12.10 -3.14 -21.13
CA PRO A 167 -13.15 -2.18 -21.53
C PRO A 167 -14.13 -1.81 -20.41
N SER A 168 -14.37 -2.68 -19.43
CA SER A 168 -15.18 -2.38 -18.24
C SER A 168 -14.57 -1.31 -17.33
N GLY A 169 -13.26 -1.08 -17.45
CA GLY A 169 -12.45 -0.19 -16.63
C GLY A 169 -11.63 -0.90 -15.55
N GLY A 170 -11.83 -2.19 -15.34
CA GLY A 170 -11.08 -2.99 -14.37
C GLY A 170 -9.81 -3.62 -14.93
N TRP A 171 -9.14 -4.41 -14.10
CA TRP A 171 -7.98 -5.24 -14.45
C TRP A 171 -8.15 -6.64 -13.87
N THR A 172 -7.46 -7.60 -14.48
CA THR A 172 -7.39 -9.00 -14.03
C THR A 172 -5.96 -9.37 -13.64
N TYR A 173 -5.71 -10.64 -13.39
CA TYR A 173 -4.45 -11.18 -12.90
C TYR A 173 -3.27 -11.09 -13.88
N ASP A 174 -3.56 -11.08 -15.17
CA ASP A 174 -2.58 -10.99 -16.26
C ASP A 174 -2.56 -9.58 -16.87
N PRO A 175 -1.44 -9.16 -17.47
CA PRO A 175 -1.33 -7.87 -18.15
C PRO A 175 -2.04 -7.88 -19.52
N SER A 176 -3.34 -8.21 -19.49
CA SER A 176 -4.20 -8.39 -20.65
C SER A 176 -5.51 -7.62 -20.44
N PRO A 177 -6.06 -6.93 -21.47
CA PRO A 177 -7.30 -6.20 -21.38
C PRO A 177 -8.56 -7.11 -21.50
N ASN A 178 -8.42 -8.40 -21.21
CA ASN A 178 -9.46 -9.41 -21.40
C ASN A 178 -9.94 -10.00 -20.08
N GLY A 179 -10.31 -9.16 -19.15
CA GLY A 179 -10.86 -9.59 -17.86
C GLY A 179 -10.69 -8.53 -16.78
N HIS A 180 -11.46 -8.68 -15.74
CA HIS A 180 -11.51 -7.70 -14.67
C HIS A 180 -11.92 -8.36 -13.34
N GLU A 181 -11.40 -7.85 -12.24
CA GLU A 181 -11.85 -8.13 -10.88
C GLU A 181 -11.48 -6.98 -9.94
N GLY A 182 -12.11 -6.91 -8.77
CA GLY A 182 -12.04 -5.75 -7.89
C GLY A 182 -10.68 -5.56 -7.22
N SER A 183 -10.03 -6.64 -6.75
CA SER A 183 -8.82 -6.52 -5.94
C SER A 183 -7.61 -6.04 -6.75
N VAL A 184 -7.42 -6.54 -7.96
CA VAL A 184 -6.39 -6.03 -8.89
C VAL A 184 -6.71 -4.61 -9.32
N THR A 185 -7.99 -4.31 -9.61
CA THR A 185 -8.40 -2.97 -10.03
C THR A 185 -8.02 -1.91 -9.00
N VAL A 186 -8.27 -2.15 -7.72
CA VAL A 186 -7.87 -1.22 -6.65
C VAL A 186 -6.37 -1.03 -6.61
N THR A 187 -5.59 -2.11 -6.69
CA THR A 187 -4.12 -2.05 -6.65
C THR A 187 -3.54 -1.23 -7.81
N GLN A 188 -4.10 -1.36 -9.04
CA GLN A 188 -3.66 -0.56 -10.18
C GLN A 188 -4.01 0.92 -10.00
N VAL A 189 -5.23 1.22 -9.57
CA VAL A 189 -5.68 2.62 -9.36
C VAL A 189 -4.85 3.33 -8.30
N GLU A 190 -4.51 2.64 -7.20
CA GLU A 190 -3.63 3.15 -6.14
C GLU A 190 -2.22 3.43 -6.67
N ALA A 191 -1.64 2.50 -7.44
CA ALA A 191 -0.31 2.64 -8.03
C ALA A 191 -0.24 3.81 -9.03
N LEU A 192 -1.26 3.97 -9.87
CA LEU A 192 -1.36 5.11 -10.80
C LEU A 192 -1.47 6.45 -10.04
N ARG A 193 -2.20 6.49 -8.92
CA ARG A 193 -2.26 7.68 -8.05
C ARG A 193 -0.87 8.02 -7.49
N ALA A 194 -0.16 7.04 -6.96
CA ALA A 194 1.19 7.25 -6.43
C ALA A 194 2.15 7.77 -7.50
N ALA A 195 2.13 7.20 -8.70
CA ALA A 195 2.95 7.66 -9.83
C ALA A 195 2.63 9.12 -10.21
N ARG A 196 1.34 9.50 -10.24
CA ARG A 196 0.93 10.89 -10.49
C ARG A 196 1.41 11.84 -9.38
N ASN A 197 1.36 11.42 -8.11
CA ASN A 197 1.78 12.24 -6.97
C ASN A 197 3.29 12.58 -7.02
N VAL A 198 4.10 11.73 -7.66
CA VAL A 198 5.53 11.99 -7.87
C VAL A 198 5.84 12.66 -9.21
N GLY A 199 4.83 13.19 -9.89
CA GLY A 199 4.97 14.00 -11.11
C GLY A 199 5.15 13.19 -12.40
N ILE A 200 4.87 11.89 -12.41
CA ILE A 200 4.88 11.07 -13.62
C ILE A 200 3.52 11.15 -14.31
N ALA A 201 3.54 11.31 -15.62
CA ALA A 201 2.32 11.41 -16.43
C ALA A 201 1.55 10.07 -16.39
N VAL A 202 0.24 10.16 -16.10
CA VAL A 202 -0.70 9.05 -16.04
C VAL A 202 -1.94 9.42 -16.83
N SER A 203 -2.49 8.47 -17.59
CA SER A 203 -3.73 8.68 -18.35
C SER A 203 -4.92 8.94 -17.43
N LYS A 204 -5.42 10.17 -17.45
CA LYS A 204 -6.63 10.54 -16.69
C LYS A 204 -7.83 9.66 -17.06
N PRO A 205 -8.14 9.37 -18.36
CA PRO A 205 -9.22 8.46 -18.72
C PRO A 205 -9.06 7.06 -18.15
N CYS A 206 -7.82 6.54 -18.05
CA CYS A 206 -7.57 5.23 -17.45
C CYS A 206 -7.97 5.20 -15.98
N VAL A 207 -7.52 6.19 -15.20
CA VAL A 207 -7.88 6.31 -13.78
C VAL A 207 -9.39 6.47 -13.59
N GLU A 208 -10.04 7.33 -14.38
CA GLU A 208 -11.49 7.56 -14.31
C GLU A 208 -12.30 6.29 -14.62
N LYS A 209 -11.88 5.48 -15.60
CA LYS A 209 -12.50 4.17 -15.89
C LYS A 209 -12.33 3.19 -14.72
N GLY A 210 -11.15 3.14 -14.09
CA GLY A 210 -10.92 2.31 -12.90
C GLY A 210 -11.83 2.70 -11.72
N ILE A 211 -11.98 3.99 -11.46
CA ILE A 211 -12.91 4.51 -10.45
C ILE A 211 -14.37 4.16 -10.83
N SER A 212 -14.73 4.32 -12.09
CA SER A 212 -16.07 3.96 -12.59
C SER A 212 -16.36 2.47 -12.43
N TYR A 213 -15.34 1.61 -12.60
CA TYR A 213 -15.44 0.17 -12.33
C TYR A 213 -15.81 -0.08 -10.87
N ILE A 214 -15.12 0.51 -9.91
CA ILE A 214 -15.42 0.38 -8.47
C ILE A 214 -16.82 0.88 -8.16
N LYS A 215 -17.25 1.99 -8.78
CA LYS A 215 -18.61 2.49 -8.63
C LYS A 215 -19.66 1.49 -9.10
N LYS A 216 -19.46 0.87 -10.25
CA LYS A 216 -20.36 -0.17 -10.80
C LYS A 216 -20.32 -1.46 -9.97
N SER A 217 -19.22 -1.74 -9.30
CA SER A 217 -19.07 -2.90 -8.42
C SER A 217 -19.68 -2.72 -7.04
N THR A 218 -20.18 -1.52 -6.71
CA THR A 218 -20.82 -1.24 -5.43
C THR A 218 -22.25 -1.76 -5.42
N CYS A 219 -22.53 -2.71 -4.52
CA CYS A 219 -23.85 -3.31 -4.32
C CYS A 219 -24.81 -2.33 -3.63
N ALA A 220 -26.10 -2.68 -3.62
CA ALA A 220 -27.15 -1.87 -2.98
C ALA A 220 -26.97 -1.72 -1.45
N ASP A 221 -26.30 -2.67 -0.79
CA ASP A 221 -25.95 -2.64 0.62
C ASP A 221 -24.63 -1.90 0.90
N GLY A 222 -23.95 -1.44 -0.15
CA GLY A 222 -22.66 -0.73 -0.08
C GLY A 222 -21.43 -1.62 -0.11
N THR A 223 -21.59 -2.94 -0.12
CA THR A 223 -20.45 -3.85 -0.27
C THR A 223 -19.94 -3.85 -1.71
N ILE A 224 -18.68 -4.20 -1.91
CA ILE A 224 -18.06 -4.25 -3.25
C ILE A 224 -18.01 -5.70 -3.72
N MET A 225 -18.63 -5.97 -4.88
CA MET A 225 -18.59 -7.29 -5.52
C MET A 225 -17.23 -7.60 -6.11
N TYR A 226 -16.88 -8.87 -6.16
CA TYR A 226 -15.59 -9.33 -6.69
C TYR A 226 -15.44 -9.02 -8.19
N GLN A 227 -16.47 -9.24 -8.96
CA GLN A 227 -16.45 -9.08 -10.42
C GLN A 227 -17.80 -8.55 -10.92
N LEU A 228 -17.79 -7.63 -11.88
CA LEU A 228 -19.02 -7.14 -12.50
C LEU A 228 -19.77 -8.28 -13.16
N GLY A 229 -21.08 -8.36 -12.91
CA GLY A 229 -21.92 -9.44 -13.42
C GLY A 229 -21.75 -10.78 -12.71
N GLY A 230 -20.86 -10.89 -11.74
CA GLY A 230 -20.72 -12.04 -10.86
C GLY A 230 -21.89 -12.09 -9.87
N GLY A 231 -22.46 -13.29 -9.66
CA GLY A 231 -23.46 -13.50 -8.62
C GLY A 231 -22.81 -13.53 -7.24
N GLY A 232 -23.38 -12.85 -6.27
CA GLY A 232 -22.93 -12.87 -4.88
C GLY A 232 -22.82 -11.47 -4.27
N GLY A 233 -22.86 -11.40 -2.92
CA GLY A 233 -22.62 -10.16 -2.17
C GLY A 233 -21.13 -9.78 -2.17
N GLY A 234 -20.84 -8.56 -1.77
CA GLY A 234 -19.47 -8.11 -1.59
C GLY A 234 -18.83 -8.68 -0.31
N SER A 235 -17.52 -8.57 -0.23
CA SER A 235 -16.73 -8.99 0.93
C SER A 235 -16.18 -7.80 1.72
N TYR A 236 -15.79 -8.02 2.98
CA TYR A 236 -15.08 -7.02 3.77
C TYR A 236 -13.81 -6.54 3.05
N ALA A 237 -13.01 -7.47 2.53
CA ALA A 237 -11.76 -7.18 1.84
C ALA A 237 -11.97 -6.20 0.67
N LEU A 238 -12.90 -6.50 -0.22
CA LEU A 238 -13.18 -5.64 -1.38
C LEU A 238 -13.89 -4.35 -0.99
N THR A 239 -14.75 -4.38 0.03
CA THR A 239 -15.43 -3.17 0.53
C THR A 239 -14.40 -2.20 1.12
N ALA A 240 -13.42 -2.69 1.88
CA ALA A 240 -12.32 -1.87 2.38
C ALA A 240 -11.49 -1.27 1.23
N ALA A 241 -11.17 -2.10 0.22
CA ALA A 241 -10.42 -1.66 -0.95
C ALA A 241 -11.17 -0.61 -1.79
N GLY A 242 -12.46 -0.82 -2.07
CA GLY A 242 -13.29 0.15 -2.79
C GLY A 242 -13.51 1.44 -2.01
N ALA A 243 -13.73 1.36 -0.69
CA ALA A 243 -13.82 2.53 0.17
C ALA A 243 -12.52 3.34 0.16
N CYS A 244 -11.36 2.66 0.17
CA CYS A 244 -10.07 3.31 0.02
C CYS A 244 -9.96 4.07 -1.31
N VAL A 245 -10.40 3.49 -2.43
CA VAL A 245 -10.43 4.20 -3.74
C VAL A 245 -11.31 5.44 -3.65
N TYR A 246 -12.53 5.33 -3.14
CA TYR A 246 -13.41 6.50 -3.00
C TYR A 246 -12.75 7.60 -2.17
N ALA A 247 -12.19 7.25 -1.00
CA ALA A 247 -11.57 8.19 -0.08
C ALA A 247 -10.33 8.87 -0.69
N MET A 248 -9.41 8.10 -1.28
CA MET A 248 -8.17 8.64 -1.85
C MET A 248 -8.37 9.52 -3.09
N PHE A 249 -9.52 9.42 -3.75
CA PHE A 249 -9.88 10.28 -4.89
C PHE A 249 -10.89 11.38 -4.55
N GLY A 250 -11.23 11.54 -3.27
CA GLY A 250 -12.14 12.60 -2.83
C GLY A 250 -13.60 12.39 -3.27
N ILE A 251 -14.02 11.15 -3.47
CA ILE A 251 -15.37 10.81 -3.94
C ILE A 251 -16.25 10.50 -2.72
N TYR A 252 -16.78 11.54 -2.08
CA TYR A 252 -17.51 11.42 -0.82
C TYR A 252 -19.03 11.49 -0.97
N ASP A 253 -19.54 12.15 -2.03
CA ASP A 253 -20.93 12.56 -2.13
C ASP A 253 -21.82 11.70 -3.01
N THR A 254 -21.28 10.67 -3.67
CA THR A 254 -22.11 9.76 -4.47
C THR A 254 -22.88 8.79 -3.56
N LYS A 255 -24.01 8.28 -4.07
CA LYS A 255 -24.79 7.26 -3.35
C LYS A 255 -23.92 6.05 -3.00
N GLU A 256 -23.14 5.59 -3.98
CA GLU A 256 -22.30 4.39 -3.87
C GLU A 256 -21.18 4.60 -2.83
N SER A 257 -20.50 5.75 -2.85
CA SER A 257 -19.43 6.02 -1.88
C SER A 257 -19.99 6.09 -0.45
N LYS A 258 -21.13 6.76 -0.23
CA LYS A 258 -21.78 6.84 1.08
C LYS A 258 -22.19 5.46 1.61
N LEU A 259 -22.77 4.62 0.76
CA LEU A 259 -23.12 3.26 1.13
C LEU A 259 -21.89 2.41 1.44
N CYS A 260 -20.83 2.51 0.62
CA CYS A 260 -19.59 1.77 0.81
C CYS A 260 -18.90 2.18 2.13
N MET A 261 -18.83 3.47 2.45
CA MET A 261 -18.27 3.95 3.71
C MET A 261 -19.06 3.44 4.92
N LYS A 262 -20.40 3.42 4.83
CA LYS A 262 -21.25 2.85 5.88
C LYS A 262 -21.00 1.36 6.07
N ALA A 263 -20.90 0.60 4.98
CA ALA A 263 -20.61 -0.83 5.01
C ALA A 263 -19.21 -1.10 5.62
N LEU A 264 -18.19 -0.34 5.21
CA LEU A 264 -16.84 -0.44 5.79
C LEU A 264 -16.85 -0.22 7.30
N MET A 265 -17.48 0.87 7.78
CA MET A 265 -17.54 1.15 9.21
C MET A 265 -18.27 0.05 9.99
N ASN A 266 -19.31 -0.55 9.40
CA ASN A 266 -20.00 -1.69 10.00
C ASN A 266 -19.07 -2.91 10.11
N PHE A 267 -18.33 -3.26 9.05
CA PHE A 267 -17.36 -4.35 9.10
C PHE A 267 -16.27 -4.12 10.16
N ILE A 268 -15.73 -2.91 10.24
CA ILE A 268 -14.74 -2.55 11.26
C ILE A 268 -15.31 -2.72 12.68
N LYS A 269 -16.54 -2.25 12.92
CA LYS A 269 -17.18 -2.33 14.25
C LYS A 269 -17.58 -3.73 14.66
N THR A 270 -17.99 -4.56 13.73
CA THR A 270 -18.36 -5.96 14.00
C THR A 270 -17.17 -6.89 14.14
N GLY A 271 -15.96 -6.45 13.74
CA GLY A 271 -14.76 -7.28 13.77
C GLY A 271 -14.86 -8.45 12.78
N ALA A 272 -15.51 -8.24 11.64
CA ALA A 272 -15.65 -9.27 10.62
C ALA A 272 -14.28 -9.81 10.19
N GLN A 273 -14.07 -11.09 10.39
CA GLN A 273 -12.86 -11.79 9.96
C GLN A 273 -13.08 -12.47 8.62
N ASN A 274 -12.02 -12.57 7.84
CA ASN A 274 -12.02 -13.30 6.57
C ASN A 274 -10.60 -13.84 6.29
N ASN A 275 -10.46 -14.72 5.30
CA ASN A 275 -9.17 -15.30 4.92
C ASN A 275 -8.17 -14.28 4.34
N PHE A 276 -8.57 -13.04 4.18
CA PHE A 276 -7.78 -11.95 3.59
C PHE A 276 -7.62 -10.78 4.57
N ASP A 277 -7.44 -11.07 5.85
CA ASP A 277 -7.43 -10.06 6.92
C ASP A 277 -6.37 -8.98 6.71
N SER A 278 -5.15 -9.34 6.28
CA SER A 278 -4.11 -8.35 6.01
C SER A 278 -4.46 -7.42 4.87
N TYR A 279 -5.04 -7.94 3.78
CA TYR A 279 -5.53 -7.13 2.67
C TYR A 279 -6.66 -6.20 3.13
N SER A 280 -7.62 -6.74 3.90
CA SER A 280 -8.75 -5.95 4.42
C SER A 280 -8.28 -4.81 5.31
N HIS A 281 -7.40 -5.10 6.28
CA HIS A 281 -6.86 -4.09 7.19
C HIS A 281 -5.96 -3.08 6.48
N PHE A 282 -5.21 -3.51 5.45
CA PHE A 282 -4.37 -2.62 4.65
C PHE A 282 -5.20 -1.50 4.02
N TYR A 283 -6.30 -1.83 3.39
CA TYR A 283 -7.18 -0.83 2.78
C TYR A 283 -8.11 -0.13 3.78
N ALA A 284 -8.58 -0.82 4.83
CA ALA A 284 -9.41 -0.20 5.85
C ALA A 284 -8.67 0.90 6.61
N GLY A 285 -7.41 0.66 6.98
CA GLY A 285 -6.57 1.67 7.64
C GLY A 285 -6.36 2.90 6.78
N GLN A 286 -6.07 2.71 5.48
CA GLN A 286 -5.94 3.80 4.52
C GLN A 286 -7.25 4.57 4.31
N ALA A 287 -8.37 3.85 4.16
CA ALA A 287 -9.70 4.48 4.02
C ALA A 287 -10.02 5.35 5.25
N CYS A 288 -9.74 4.85 6.47
CA CYS A 288 -9.92 5.63 7.69
C CYS A 288 -9.07 6.91 7.69
N PHE A 289 -7.83 6.82 7.21
CA PHE A 289 -6.94 7.98 7.12
C PHE A 289 -7.45 9.03 6.13
N PHE A 290 -7.78 8.63 4.90
CA PHE A 290 -8.26 9.56 3.89
C PHE A 290 -9.64 10.16 4.21
N MET A 291 -10.47 9.44 4.97
CA MET A 291 -11.79 9.92 5.40
C MET A 291 -11.74 10.91 6.56
N LYS A 292 -10.61 11.05 7.27
CA LYS A 292 -10.52 11.85 8.51
C LYS A 292 -11.00 13.30 8.38
N SER A 293 -10.79 13.91 7.20
CA SER A 293 -11.20 15.30 6.93
C SER A 293 -12.69 15.44 6.58
N GLN A 294 -13.36 14.36 6.19
CA GLN A 294 -14.75 14.35 5.77
C GLN A 294 -15.67 13.80 6.87
N ASP A 295 -15.24 12.76 7.56
CA ASP A 295 -15.91 12.19 8.72
C ASP A 295 -14.85 11.70 9.72
N GLU A 296 -14.60 12.51 10.74
CA GLU A 296 -13.60 12.28 11.79
C GLU A 296 -13.76 10.92 12.48
N LYS A 297 -14.98 10.35 12.52
CA LYS A 297 -15.25 9.05 13.14
C LYS A 297 -14.46 7.92 12.51
N PHE A 298 -14.12 8.00 11.22
CA PHE A 298 -13.24 7.01 10.60
C PHE A 298 -11.88 6.98 11.28
N TRP A 299 -11.34 8.14 11.64
CA TRP A 299 -10.04 8.24 12.30
C TRP A 299 -10.11 8.03 13.81
N THR A 300 -11.12 8.56 14.48
CA THR A 300 -11.24 8.53 15.96
C THR A 300 -11.88 7.26 16.51
N GLU A 301 -12.74 6.58 15.72
CA GLU A 301 -13.40 5.33 16.11
C GLU A 301 -12.91 4.15 15.25
N GLY A 302 -12.87 4.32 13.93
CA GLY A 302 -12.56 3.24 12.97
C GLY A 302 -11.12 2.77 13.04
N TYR A 303 -10.16 3.68 12.85
CA TYR A 303 -8.73 3.33 12.87
C TYR A 303 -8.28 2.67 14.19
N PRO A 304 -8.70 3.13 15.39
CA PRO A 304 -8.37 2.44 16.64
C PRO A 304 -8.86 0.99 16.72
N LEU A 305 -9.98 0.65 16.09
CA LEU A 305 -10.47 -0.74 16.02
C LEU A 305 -9.60 -1.58 15.07
N VAL A 306 -9.23 -1.05 13.91
CA VAL A 306 -8.27 -1.70 13.00
C VAL A 306 -6.93 -1.93 13.71
N ARG A 307 -6.39 -0.89 14.37
CA ARG A 307 -5.17 -0.99 15.17
C ARG A 307 -5.27 -2.06 16.25
N LYS A 308 -6.37 -2.09 17.01
CA LYS A 308 -6.60 -3.09 18.07
C LYS A 308 -6.58 -4.52 17.51
N ALA A 309 -7.23 -4.76 16.38
CA ALA A 309 -7.22 -6.06 15.72
C ALA A 309 -5.80 -6.48 15.31
N LEU A 310 -5.05 -5.57 14.70
CA LEU A 310 -3.66 -5.83 14.31
C LEU A 310 -2.75 -6.10 15.52
N LEU A 311 -2.84 -5.32 16.60
CA LEU A 311 -2.05 -5.55 17.81
C LEU A 311 -2.37 -6.88 18.49
N ALA A 312 -3.65 -7.31 18.46
CA ALA A 312 -4.07 -8.58 19.01
C ALA A 312 -3.57 -9.79 18.22
N SER A 313 -3.41 -9.66 16.88
CA SER A 313 -3.01 -10.75 16.00
C SER A 313 -1.48 -10.87 15.80
N GLN A 314 -0.67 -9.96 16.37
CA GLN A 314 0.79 -10.07 16.30
C GLN A 314 1.30 -11.26 17.09
N ASP A 315 2.11 -12.11 16.48
CA ASP A 315 2.82 -13.18 17.17
C ASP A 315 3.84 -12.61 18.17
N LYS A 316 3.64 -12.91 19.44
CA LYS A 316 4.44 -12.32 20.53
C LYS A 316 5.90 -12.79 20.52
N GLY A 317 6.16 -14.02 20.03
CA GLY A 317 7.51 -14.61 19.98
C GLY A 317 8.34 -14.06 18.84
N SER A 318 7.81 -14.09 17.62
CA SER A 318 8.54 -13.66 16.41
C SER A 318 8.44 -12.16 16.14
N GLY A 319 7.32 -11.53 16.54
CA GLY A 319 6.98 -10.16 16.22
C GLY A 319 6.35 -9.95 14.84
N GLY A 320 6.08 -11.02 14.10
CA GLY A 320 5.40 -10.99 12.81
C GLY A 320 3.88 -11.21 12.92
N TRP A 321 3.19 -11.12 11.79
CA TRP A 321 1.78 -11.49 11.62
C TRP A 321 1.72 -12.72 10.72
N LEU A 322 1.68 -13.90 11.36
CA LEU A 322 1.94 -15.17 10.69
C LEU A 322 0.66 -15.88 10.21
N GLN A 323 -0.49 -15.52 10.78
CA GLN A 323 -1.79 -16.14 10.53
C GLN A 323 -2.56 -15.43 9.41
N ASP A 324 -1.92 -15.24 8.25
CA ASP A 324 -2.53 -14.65 7.07
C ASP A 324 -2.65 -15.64 5.93
N GLY A 325 -3.73 -15.58 5.16
CA GLY A 325 -3.97 -16.49 4.03
C GLY A 325 -2.89 -16.42 2.93
N TYR A 326 -2.17 -15.30 2.83
CA TYR A 326 -1.02 -15.13 1.94
C TYR A 326 0.33 -15.40 2.62
N GLY A 327 0.32 -15.72 3.92
CA GLY A 327 1.50 -16.03 4.71
C GLY A 327 2.12 -14.84 5.44
N GLY A 328 3.02 -15.16 6.38
CA GLY A 328 3.58 -14.20 7.33
C GLY A 328 4.34 -13.03 6.71
N ALA A 329 4.92 -13.18 5.53
CA ALA A 329 5.63 -12.10 4.84
C ALA A 329 4.66 -10.95 4.46
N TYR A 330 3.55 -11.28 3.81
CA TYR A 330 2.53 -10.32 3.43
C TYR A 330 1.80 -9.76 4.66
N GLY A 331 1.38 -10.64 5.56
CA GLY A 331 0.70 -10.25 6.80
C GLY A 331 1.52 -9.26 7.63
N THR A 332 2.81 -9.53 7.82
CA THR A 332 3.69 -8.65 8.58
C THR A 332 3.92 -7.31 7.86
N ALA A 333 4.11 -7.32 6.55
CA ALA A 333 4.31 -6.11 5.78
C ALA A 333 3.08 -5.18 5.83
N CYS A 334 1.88 -5.72 5.56
CA CYS A 334 0.62 -4.97 5.62
C CYS A 334 0.34 -4.42 7.02
N ALA A 335 0.40 -5.27 8.05
CA ALA A 335 0.12 -4.86 9.42
C ALA A 335 1.09 -3.76 9.91
N THR A 336 2.39 -3.95 9.63
CA THR A 336 3.40 -2.96 9.99
C THR A 336 3.17 -1.64 9.28
N LEU A 337 2.82 -1.66 7.99
CA LEU A 337 2.52 -0.46 7.21
C LEU A 337 1.28 0.28 7.75
N VAL A 338 0.19 -0.44 8.02
CA VAL A 338 -1.04 0.15 8.57
C VAL A 338 -0.80 0.81 9.92
N LEU A 339 -0.06 0.15 10.81
CA LEU A 339 0.28 0.71 12.11
C LEU A 339 1.15 1.98 12.01
N GLN A 340 1.80 2.22 10.88
CA GLN A 340 2.64 3.40 10.64
C GLN A 340 1.92 4.55 9.91
N ILE A 341 0.67 4.38 9.51
CA ILE A 341 -0.11 5.47 8.85
C ILE A 341 -0.07 6.79 9.65
N PRO A 342 -0.18 6.79 10.99
CA PRO A 342 -0.09 8.04 11.76
C PRO A 342 1.22 8.81 11.61
N PHE A 343 2.33 8.16 11.22
CA PHE A 343 3.59 8.85 10.94
C PHE A 343 3.55 9.73 9.68
N ARG A 344 2.65 9.44 8.72
CA ARG A 344 2.47 10.21 7.47
C ARG A 344 3.76 10.38 6.66
N LEU A 345 4.68 9.41 6.73
CA LEU A 345 5.99 9.50 6.08
C LEU A 345 5.96 9.10 4.59
N LEU A 346 4.99 8.30 4.17
CA LEU A 346 4.83 7.98 2.75
C LEU A 346 4.13 9.12 2.00
N PRO A 347 4.60 9.49 0.79
CA PRO A 347 3.93 10.47 -0.07
C PRO A 347 2.45 10.20 -0.31
N ILE A 348 2.05 8.92 -0.40
CA ILE A 348 0.64 8.56 -0.57
C ILE A 348 -0.24 8.95 0.64
N PHE A 349 0.36 9.13 1.84
CA PHE A 349 -0.32 9.57 3.07
C PHE A 349 -0.08 11.05 3.40
N GLN A 350 0.39 11.83 2.45
CA GLN A 350 0.52 13.28 2.58
C GLN A 350 -0.65 13.96 1.89
N ASP A 351 -1.21 15.00 2.55
CA ASP A 351 -2.32 15.83 2.05
C ASP A 351 -1.84 16.80 0.98
#